data_a3e8576f030908a8a15ee494277a4a78
#
_entry.id   a3e8576f030908a8a15ee494277a4a78
#
_cell.length_a   1.000
_cell.length_b   1.000
_cell.length_c   1.000
_cell.angle_alpha   90.00
_cell.angle_beta   90.00
_cell.angle_gamma   90.00
#
_symmetry.space_group_name_H-M   'P 1'
#
loop_
_entity.id
_entity.type
_entity.pdbx_description
1 polymer ?
#
loop_
_entity_poly.entity_id
_entity_poly.type
_entity_poly.pdbx_seq_one_letter_code
_entity_poly.pdbx_strand_id
1 'polypeptide(L)'
;LQNYSEWKKKKFIAEKGLFWQKDGEDGMEISIGGHGFRVTINSYMAAEAATLSKIAHWKNDNQAQALETEACRIKENMFKYLWDPKAEFLKVLSVEKNASLKDVRELHGYTPWAFDLASADYAVAWKFLMNTRHFFAPYGPTTAEQCHPQFKVAYEGHECQWNGPSWPYATSMTLVGLANLLNNQTQSFVDSRDFITLFSIYARSLYKKDANGILTPWIDENLNPFTGDWISRTMLSTRHQKPEERGKDYNHSLFCDLVINGLIGIRPSEEEELDVNPLIPEGYWDYFC
;
A
#
# COMPACT_ATOMS: atom_id res chain seq x y z
N LEU A 1 22.43 -5.61 3.24
CA LEU A 1 22.87 -5.02 4.50
C LEU A 1 23.49 -3.62 4.32
N GLN A 2 24.33 -3.40 3.32
CA GLN A 2 24.97 -2.09 3.09
C GLN A 2 23.91 -1.00 2.84
N ASN A 3 22.97 -1.19 1.92
CA ASN A 3 21.91 -0.22 1.60
C ASN A 3 21.04 0.07 2.83
N TYR A 4 20.68 -0.97 3.60
CA TYR A 4 19.93 -0.80 4.86
C TYR A 4 20.69 0.12 5.83
N SER A 5 21.99 -0.13 6.02
CA SER A 5 22.84 0.67 6.92
C SER A 5 22.97 2.12 6.44
N GLU A 6 23.03 2.36 5.13
CA GLU A 6 23.09 3.71 4.58
C GLU A 6 21.79 4.49 4.77
N TRP A 7 20.64 3.85 4.56
CA TRP A 7 19.33 4.43 4.84
C TRP A 7 19.18 4.75 6.32
N LYS A 8 19.59 3.84 7.20
CA LYS A 8 19.56 4.04 8.64
C LYS A 8 20.38 5.27 9.04
N LYS A 9 21.60 5.43 8.53
CA LYS A 9 22.43 6.61 8.82
C LYS A 9 21.77 7.93 8.41
N LYS A 10 21.00 7.94 7.33
CA LYS A 10 20.41 9.16 6.75
C LYS A 10 19.04 9.50 7.32
N LYS A 11 18.23 8.49 7.68
CA LYS A 11 16.80 8.65 7.90
C LYS A 11 16.33 8.21 9.29
N PHE A 12 17.16 7.51 10.07
CA PHE A 12 16.75 7.02 11.37
C PHE A 12 16.90 8.09 12.46
N ILE A 13 15.85 8.31 13.23
CA ILE A 13 15.83 9.22 14.39
C ILE A 13 15.79 8.38 15.65
N ALA A 14 16.93 8.30 16.36
CA ALA A 14 17.10 7.42 17.51
C ALA A 14 16.12 7.73 18.66
N GLU A 15 15.74 9.01 18.87
CA GLU A 15 14.81 9.43 19.91
C GLU A 15 13.44 8.76 19.77
N LYS A 16 12.96 8.58 18.55
CA LYS A 16 11.70 7.90 18.24
C LYS A 16 11.91 6.41 17.91
N GLY A 17 13.13 6.03 17.53
CA GLY A 17 13.42 4.70 17.01
C GLY A 17 12.70 4.40 15.69
N LEU A 18 12.49 5.43 14.88
CA LEU A 18 11.76 5.39 13.62
C LEU A 18 12.54 6.11 12.50
N PHE A 19 12.19 5.76 11.27
CA PHE A 19 12.68 6.40 10.06
C PHE A 19 11.74 7.53 9.63
N TRP A 20 12.32 8.62 9.15
CA TRP A 20 11.60 9.74 8.57
C TRP A 20 11.94 9.92 7.10
N GLN A 21 11.04 10.56 6.36
CA GLN A 21 11.29 10.96 4.98
C GLN A 21 10.53 12.22 4.59
N LYS A 22 10.98 12.85 3.50
CA LYS A 22 10.26 13.95 2.88
C LYS A 22 9.10 13.38 2.05
N ASP A 23 8.12 14.22 1.80
CA ASP A 23 7.08 13.96 0.82
C ASP A 23 7.71 13.71 -0.56
N GLY A 24 7.26 12.69 -1.25
CA GLY A 24 7.78 12.27 -2.55
C GLY A 24 9.03 11.37 -2.52
N GLU A 25 9.73 11.21 -1.39
CA GLU A 25 10.88 10.29 -1.32
C GLU A 25 10.47 8.80 -1.38
N ASP A 26 9.21 8.49 -1.20
CA ASP A 26 8.60 7.17 -1.42
C ASP A 26 7.80 7.09 -2.72
N GLY A 27 7.93 8.11 -3.60
CA GLY A 27 7.16 8.23 -4.82
C GLY A 27 5.71 8.66 -4.62
N MET A 28 5.35 9.17 -3.44
CA MET A 28 3.99 9.58 -3.08
C MET A 28 3.88 11.10 -2.96
N GLU A 29 4.19 11.79 -4.05
CA GLU A 29 4.19 13.25 -4.16
C GLU A 29 2.79 13.82 -3.91
N ILE A 30 2.75 15.00 -3.29
CA ILE A 30 1.51 15.74 -3.00
C ILE A 30 0.58 14.91 -2.10
N SER A 31 1.13 14.09 -1.20
CA SER A 31 0.34 13.46 -0.16
C SER A 31 -0.12 14.50 0.88
N ILE A 32 -1.30 14.30 1.48
CA ILE A 32 -1.84 15.22 2.47
C ILE A 32 -1.03 15.16 3.77
N GLY A 33 -0.57 13.97 4.14
CA GLY A 33 0.28 13.76 5.32
C GLY A 33 1.66 14.40 5.22
N GLY A 34 2.19 14.56 4.00
CA GLY A 34 3.47 15.23 3.74
C GLY A 34 4.68 14.55 4.38
N HIS A 35 5.68 15.35 4.78
CA HIS A 35 6.90 14.81 5.39
C HIS A 35 6.70 14.40 6.85
N GLY A 36 7.48 13.41 7.27
CA GLY A 36 7.44 12.95 8.65
C GLY A 36 7.91 11.52 8.85
N PHE A 37 7.58 10.98 10.00
CA PHE A 37 7.62 9.54 10.24
C PHE A 37 6.43 8.94 9.51
N ARG A 38 6.69 8.35 8.34
CA ARG A 38 5.64 7.79 7.48
C ARG A 38 5.53 6.29 7.70
N VAL A 39 4.32 5.77 7.55
CA VAL A 39 4.02 4.35 7.72
C VAL A 39 4.79 3.52 6.69
N THR A 40 4.91 4.00 5.45
CA THR A 40 5.62 3.33 4.34
C THR A 40 7.06 3.01 4.67
N ILE A 41 7.89 4.02 4.93
CA ILE A 41 9.32 3.82 5.20
C ILE A 41 9.55 2.91 6.42
N ASN A 42 8.74 3.07 7.47
CA ASN A 42 8.89 2.27 8.68
C ASN A 42 8.46 0.81 8.47
N SER A 43 7.45 0.55 7.65
CA SER A 43 7.06 -0.81 7.26
C SER A 43 8.17 -1.48 6.43
N TYR A 44 8.69 -0.77 5.42
CA TYR A 44 9.77 -1.30 4.58
C TYR A 44 11.03 -1.60 5.38
N MET A 45 11.46 -0.68 6.24
CA MET A 45 12.67 -0.86 7.03
C MET A 45 12.52 -1.95 8.10
N ALA A 46 11.34 -2.11 8.70
CA ALA A 46 11.07 -3.22 9.61
C ALA A 46 11.08 -4.57 8.88
N ALA A 47 10.41 -4.66 7.73
CA ALA A 47 10.36 -5.87 6.92
C ALA A 47 11.75 -6.24 6.36
N GLU A 48 12.52 -5.25 5.91
CA GLU A 48 13.89 -5.48 5.44
C GLU A 48 14.80 -5.99 6.56
N ALA A 49 14.72 -5.38 7.75
CA ALA A 49 15.50 -5.85 8.91
C ALA A 49 15.14 -7.29 9.28
N ALA A 50 13.85 -7.65 9.30
CA ALA A 50 13.38 -9.01 9.56
C ALA A 50 13.88 -10.00 8.50
N THR A 51 13.81 -9.63 7.22
CA THR A 51 14.32 -10.47 6.12
C THR A 51 15.83 -10.65 6.20
N LEU A 52 16.57 -9.58 6.46
CA LEU A 52 18.01 -9.64 6.64
C LEU A 52 18.40 -10.51 7.84
N SER A 53 17.62 -10.47 8.93
CA SER A 53 17.81 -11.36 10.08
C SER A 53 17.66 -12.83 9.69
N LYS A 54 16.60 -13.19 8.95
CA LYS A 54 16.40 -14.57 8.45
C LYS A 54 17.58 -15.04 7.59
N ILE A 55 18.03 -14.21 6.64
CA ILE A 55 19.19 -14.53 5.79
C ILE A 55 20.46 -14.69 6.63
N ALA A 56 20.66 -13.84 7.63
CA ALA A 56 21.79 -13.92 8.54
C ALA A 56 21.78 -15.21 9.36
N HIS A 57 20.60 -15.64 9.85
CA HIS A 57 20.44 -16.94 10.51
C HIS A 57 20.83 -18.12 9.61
N TRP A 58 20.36 -18.14 8.36
CA TRP A 58 20.73 -19.18 7.38
C TRP A 58 22.24 -19.24 7.11
N LYS A 59 22.92 -18.10 7.24
CA LYS A 59 24.38 -17.99 7.04
C LYS A 59 25.18 -18.12 8.33
N ASN A 60 24.54 -18.35 9.47
CA ASN A 60 25.16 -18.34 10.80
C ASN A 60 25.95 -17.02 11.08
N ASP A 61 25.42 -15.89 10.59
CA ASP A 61 25.99 -14.56 10.81
C ASP A 61 25.57 -14.04 12.20
N ASN A 62 26.52 -13.50 12.94
CA ASN A 62 26.29 -12.99 14.30
C ASN A 62 25.42 -11.74 14.38
N GLN A 63 25.10 -11.10 13.25
CA GLN A 63 24.21 -9.94 13.18
C GLN A 63 22.72 -10.32 13.22
N ALA A 64 22.37 -11.59 13.08
CA ALA A 64 20.98 -12.05 12.97
C ALA A 64 20.11 -11.56 14.11
N GLN A 65 20.53 -11.77 15.35
CA GLN A 65 19.77 -11.37 16.55
C GLN A 65 19.63 -9.84 16.68
N ALA A 66 20.63 -9.08 16.29
CA ALA A 66 20.58 -7.62 16.33
C ALA A 66 19.58 -7.06 15.32
N LEU A 67 19.51 -7.65 14.12
CA LEU A 67 18.56 -7.28 13.07
C LEU A 67 17.11 -7.64 13.46
N GLU A 68 16.91 -8.79 14.08
CA GLU A 68 15.61 -9.21 14.60
C GLU A 68 15.09 -8.23 15.67
N THR A 69 15.93 -7.91 16.63
CA THR A 69 15.63 -6.95 17.69
C THR A 69 15.30 -5.57 17.11
N GLU A 70 16.00 -5.16 16.07
CA GLU A 70 15.75 -3.90 15.38
C GLU A 70 14.42 -3.91 14.65
N ALA A 71 14.09 -4.96 13.92
CA ALA A 71 12.82 -5.14 13.25
C ALA A 71 11.63 -5.03 14.22
N CYS A 72 11.70 -5.75 15.34
CA CYS A 72 10.70 -5.70 16.41
C CYS A 72 10.54 -4.28 16.96
N ARG A 73 11.66 -3.60 17.25
CA ARG A 73 11.63 -2.23 17.79
C ARG A 73 11.02 -1.22 16.84
N ILE A 74 11.34 -1.28 15.54
CA ILE A 74 10.74 -0.40 14.54
C ILE A 74 9.24 -0.65 14.46
N LYS A 75 8.82 -1.90 14.41
CA LYS A 75 7.41 -2.31 14.41
C LYS A 75 6.67 -1.76 15.64
N GLU A 76 7.16 -2.00 16.83
CA GLU A 76 6.55 -1.53 18.08
C GLU A 76 6.42 -0.01 18.12
N ASN A 77 7.50 0.70 17.75
CA ASN A 77 7.51 2.15 17.73
C ASN A 77 6.58 2.73 16.64
N MET A 78 6.46 2.07 15.49
CA MET A 78 5.52 2.47 14.45
C MET A 78 4.08 2.48 14.99
N PHE A 79 3.64 1.40 15.62
CA PHE A 79 2.29 1.37 16.20
C PHE A 79 2.14 2.30 17.41
N LYS A 80 3.16 2.41 18.25
CA LYS A 80 3.14 3.32 19.40
C LYS A 80 3.00 4.79 19.03
N TYR A 81 3.65 5.24 17.95
CA TYR A 81 3.72 6.66 17.61
C TYR A 81 2.86 7.07 16.43
N LEU A 82 2.55 6.16 15.51
CA LEU A 82 1.79 6.48 14.30
C LEU A 82 0.33 6.01 14.34
N TRP A 83 -0.05 5.17 15.29
CA TRP A 83 -1.44 4.78 15.49
C TRP A 83 -2.22 5.90 16.19
N ASP A 84 -3.31 6.34 15.56
CA ASP A 84 -4.26 7.26 16.17
C ASP A 84 -5.48 6.47 16.70
N PRO A 85 -5.63 6.31 18.02
CA PRO A 85 -6.74 5.52 18.57
C PRO A 85 -8.11 6.17 18.38
N LYS A 86 -8.19 7.49 18.13
CA LYS A 86 -9.46 8.17 17.83
C LYS A 86 -9.85 8.00 16.38
N ALA A 87 -8.88 8.07 15.48
CA ALA A 87 -9.09 7.83 14.06
C ALA A 87 -9.13 6.34 13.72
N GLU A 88 -8.65 5.46 14.63
CA GLU A 88 -8.50 4.02 14.42
C GLU A 88 -7.70 3.71 13.15
N PHE A 89 -6.60 4.46 12.95
CA PHE A 89 -5.80 4.39 11.74
C PHE A 89 -4.35 4.80 11.97
N LEU A 90 -3.44 4.28 11.15
CA LEU A 90 -2.03 4.70 11.13
C LEU A 90 -1.87 5.96 10.28
N LYS A 91 -1.23 6.96 10.84
CA LYS A 91 -1.08 8.29 10.25
C LYS A 91 0.38 8.75 10.24
N VAL A 92 0.67 9.79 9.47
CA VAL A 92 1.99 10.44 9.47
C VAL A 92 2.17 11.29 10.73
N LEU A 93 3.33 11.18 11.38
CA LEU A 93 3.75 12.03 12.45
C LEU A 93 4.82 13.00 11.94
N SER A 94 4.61 14.31 12.09
CA SER A 94 5.64 15.31 11.74
C SER A 94 6.91 15.12 12.58
N VAL A 95 8.07 15.47 12.01
CA VAL A 95 9.37 15.41 12.73
C VAL A 95 9.57 16.59 13.68
N GLU A 96 8.70 17.58 13.65
CA GLU A 96 8.77 18.75 14.52
C GLU A 96 8.62 18.37 15.99
N LYS A 97 9.23 19.16 16.85
CA LYS A 97 9.13 18.94 18.30
C LYS A 97 7.69 19.16 18.75
N ASN A 98 7.14 18.21 19.52
CA ASN A 98 5.75 18.21 20.00
C ASN A 98 4.69 18.17 18.90
N ALA A 99 5.02 17.64 17.72
CA ALA A 99 4.05 17.48 16.64
C ALA A 99 2.97 16.45 16.99
N SER A 100 1.78 16.70 16.48
CA SER A 100 0.67 15.75 16.45
C SER A 100 0.68 14.92 15.16
N LEU A 101 -0.05 13.81 15.18
CA LEU A 101 -0.39 13.08 13.98
C LEU A 101 -1.17 13.97 12.99
N LYS A 102 -0.89 13.80 11.71
CA LYS A 102 -1.62 14.52 10.65
C LYS A 102 -3.08 14.07 10.65
N ASP A 103 -3.98 15.02 10.43
CA ASP A 103 -5.42 14.75 10.47
C ASP A 103 -5.95 14.24 9.13
N VAL A 104 -5.41 13.13 8.68
CA VAL A 104 -5.84 12.45 7.45
C VAL A 104 -5.58 10.95 7.55
N ARG A 105 -6.48 10.12 7.00
CA ARG A 105 -6.22 8.72 6.67
C ARG A 105 -5.76 8.65 5.23
N GLU A 106 -4.61 8.04 5.00
CA GLU A 106 -4.06 7.80 3.67
C GLU A 106 -3.92 6.30 3.43
N LEU A 107 -4.16 5.85 2.21
CA LEU A 107 -4.22 4.43 1.86
C LEU A 107 -2.94 3.67 2.26
N HIS A 108 -1.78 4.34 2.22
CA HIS A 108 -0.51 3.77 2.66
C HIS A 108 -0.48 3.38 4.16
N GLY A 109 -1.45 3.80 4.96
CA GLY A 109 -1.65 3.31 6.32
C GLY A 109 -1.90 1.82 6.42
N TYR A 110 -2.28 1.14 5.32
CA TYR A 110 -2.42 -0.32 5.25
C TYR A 110 -1.11 -1.05 4.94
N THR A 111 0.00 -0.35 4.64
CA THR A 111 1.29 -0.96 4.28
C THR A 111 1.81 -1.99 5.30
N PRO A 112 1.64 -1.83 6.64
CA PRO A 112 2.13 -2.83 7.60
C PRO A 112 1.54 -4.22 7.40
N TRP A 113 0.30 -4.34 6.95
CA TRP A 113 -0.32 -5.65 6.68
C TRP A 113 0.28 -6.35 5.46
N ALA A 114 0.79 -5.61 4.49
CA ALA A 114 1.48 -6.22 3.35
C ALA A 114 2.76 -6.97 3.75
N PHE A 115 3.29 -6.69 4.93
CA PHE A 115 4.49 -7.31 5.50
C PHE A 115 4.23 -8.10 6.80
N ASP A 116 2.98 -8.40 7.12
CA ASP A 116 2.57 -9.09 8.36
C ASP A 116 3.08 -8.42 9.65
N LEU A 117 3.23 -7.11 9.64
CA LEU A 117 3.70 -6.35 10.81
C LEU A 117 2.58 -5.98 11.79
N ALA A 118 1.34 -5.88 11.33
CA ALA A 118 0.20 -5.49 12.15
C ALA A 118 -0.42 -6.71 12.85
N SER A 119 -0.87 -6.53 14.10
CA SER A 119 -1.69 -7.53 14.81
C SER A 119 -3.18 -7.31 14.59
N ALA A 120 -4.00 -8.30 14.98
CA ALA A 120 -5.47 -8.22 14.90
C ALA A 120 -6.05 -7.04 15.70
N ASP A 121 -5.35 -6.53 16.73
CA ASP A 121 -5.80 -5.38 17.53
C ASP A 121 -5.98 -4.11 16.67
N TYR A 122 -5.27 -4.02 15.56
CA TYR A 122 -5.34 -2.89 14.63
C TYR A 122 -6.25 -3.14 13.44
N ALA A 123 -6.86 -4.31 13.33
CA ALA A 123 -7.70 -4.70 12.20
C ALA A 123 -8.92 -3.79 11.99
N VAL A 124 -9.34 -3.05 13.03
CA VAL A 124 -10.41 -2.04 12.95
C VAL A 124 -10.16 -0.98 11.86
N ALA A 125 -8.89 -0.73 11.48
CA ALA A 125 -8.54 0.17 10.38
C ALA A 125 -9.20 -0.24 9.05
N TRP A 126 -9.43 -1.52 8.84
CA TRP A 126 -9.96 -2.04 7.57
C TRP A 126 -11.43 -1.70 7.33
N LYS A 127 -12.19 -1.26 8.34
CA LYS A 127 -13.58 -0.78 8.17
C LYS A 127 -13.68 0.43 7.24
N PHE A 128 -12.59 1.15 7.01
CA PHE A 128 -12.56 2.32 6.15
C PHE A 128 -12.32 1.97 4.67
N LEU A 129 -11.80 0.76 4.36
CA LEU A 129 -11.42 0.39 3.00
C LEU A 129 -12.61 0.38 2.04
N MET A 130 -13.70 -0.27 2.43
CA MET A 130 -14.92 -0.41 1.59
C MET A 130 -15.92 0.72 1.82
N ASN A 131 -15.53 1.79 2.48
CA ASN A 131 -16.39 2.93 2.77
C ASN A 131 -16.21 4.03 1.72
N THR A 132 -17.31 4.44 1.06
CA THR A 132 -17.33 5.47 0.01
C THR A 132 -17.02 6.89 0.50
N ARG A 133 -17.04 7.14 1.80
CA ARG A 133 -16.57 8.41 2.38
C ARG A 133 -15.06 8.40 2.63
N HIS A 134 -14.46 7.20 2.61
CA HIS A 134 -13.04 7.02 2.87
C HIS A 134 -12.32 6.56 1.61
N PHE A 135 -12.12 5.27 1.41
CA PHE A 135 -11.23 4.81 0.33
C PHE A 135 -11.95 4.19 -0.86
N PHE A 136 -13.16 3.68 -0.70
CA PHE A 136 -13.83 2.93 -1.77
C PHE A 136 -14.31 3.83 -2.91
N ALA A 137 -13.89 3.52 -4.14
CA ALA A 137 -14.35 4.19 -5.34
C ALA A 137 -14.46 3.21 -6.53
N PRO A 138 -15.26 3.53 -7.58
CA PRO A 138 -15.59 2.61 -8.67
C PRO A 138 -14.41 2.06 -9.49
N TYR A 139 -13.28 2.79 -9.54
CA TYR A 139 -12.10 2.41 -10.33
C TYR A 139 -10.85 2.18 -9.48
N GLY A 140 -11.01 1.93 -8.20
CA GLY A 140 -9.95 1.60 -7.26
C GLY A 140 -9.95 2.48 -6.02
N PRO A 141 -9.30 2.04 -4.94
CA PRO A 141 -9.26 2.81 -3.71
C PRO A 141 -8.53 4.13 -3.92
N THR A 142 -9.04 5.19 -3.28
CA THR A 142 -8.42 6.52 -3.29
C THR A 142 -7.19 6.53 -2.37
N THR A 143 -6.18 7.33 -2.71
CA THR A 143 -4.95 7.43 -1.91
C THR A 143 -5.13 8.19 -0.60
N ALA A 144 -6.15 9.05 -0.51
CA ALA A 144 -6.56 9.72 0.72
C ALA A 144 -8.08 9.53 0.94
N GLU A 145 -8.53 9.68 2.19
CA GLU A 145 -9.96 9.59 2.51
C GLU A 145 -10.76 10.69 1.82
N GLN A 146 -11.85 10.32 1.14
CA GLN A 146 -12.65 11.21 0.30
C GLN A 146 -13.37 12.32 1.07
N CYS A 147 -13.61 12.13 2.37
CA CYS A 147 -14.23 13.15 3.21
C CYS A 147 -13.25 14.22 3.72
N HIS A 148 -11.95 14.09 3.46
CA HIS A 148 -10.96 15.07 3.89
C HIS A 148 -11.04 16.35 3.06
N PRO A 149 -10.96 17.57 3.67
CA PRO A 149 -11.08 18.84 2.93
C PRO A 149 -10.02 19.05 1.85
N GLN A 150 -8.85 18.43 1.97
CA GLN A 150 -7.76 18.51 0.98
C GLN A 150 -7.79 17.36 -0.04
N PHE A 151 -8.79 16.47 0.02
CA PHE A 151 -8.98 15.45 -1.01
C PHE A 151 -9.18 16.11 -2.36
N LYS A 152 -8.39 15.71 -3.36
CA LYS A 152 -8.45 16.32 -4.68
C LYS A 152 -8.11 15.30 -5.76
N VAL A 153 -8.92 15.28 -6.82
CA VAL A 153 -8.61 14.63 -8.08
C VAL A 153 -8.53 15.72 -9.13
N ALA A 154 -7.35 16.01 -9.65
CA ALA A 154 -7.13 17.15 -10.54
C ALA A 154 -6.33 16.77 -11.79
N TYR A 155 -6.57 17.53 -12.86
CA TYR A 155 -5.86 17.41 -14.16
C TYR A 155 -4.92 18.60 -14.40
N GLU A 156 -4.47 19.21 -13.31
CA GLU A 156 -3.57 20.36 -13.30
C GLU A 156 -2.49 20.18 -12.23
N GLY A 157 -1.40 20.91 -12.34
CA GLY A 157 -0.28 20.85 -11.41
C GLY A 157 0.64 19.67 -11.69
N HIS A 158 1.07 18.95 -10.67
CA HIS A 158 1.91 17.76 -10.80
C HIS A 158 1.08 16.55 -11.23
N GLU A 159 1.59 15.72 -12.14
CA GLU A 159 0.89 14.53 -12.60
C GLU A 159 0.83 13.40 -11.57
N CYS A 160 1.85 13.29 -10.72
CA CYS A 160 1.91 12.30 -9.64
C CYS A 160 1.26 12.88 -8.39
N GLN A 161 -0.03 12.62 -8.20
CA GLN A 161 -0.81 13.13 -7.06
C GLN A 161 -1.26 11.98 -6.16
N TRP A 162 -0.96 12.09 -4.87
CA TRP A 162 -1.33 11.10 -3.85
C TRP A 162 -2.36 11.61 -2.84
N ASN A 163 -3.02 12.71 -3.16
CA ASN A 163 -4.06 13.32 -2.32
C ASN A 163 -5.49 12.97 -2.78
N GLY A 164 -5.67 11.95 -3.62
CA GLY A 164 -6.99 11.55 -4.10
C GLY A 164 -7.02 10.47 -5.18
N PRO A 165 -6.23 10.57 -6.26
CA PRO A 165 -6.23 9.61 -7.35
C PRO A 165 -6.01 8.17 -6.89
N SER A 166 -6.55 7.20 -7.63
CA SER A 166 -6.22 5.79 -7.43
C SER A 166 -4.91 5.45 -8.13
N TRP A 167 -4.07 4.65 -7.46
CA TRP A 167 -2.79 4.20 -7.96
C TRP A 167 -2.77 2.67 -8.01
N PRO A 168 -2.49 2.04 -9.15
CA PRO A 168 -2.35 0.58 -9.25
C PRO A 168 -1.37 0.00 -8.24
N TYR A 169 -0.22 0.67 -8.04
CA TYR A 169 0.76 0.27 -7.03
C TYR A 169 0.16 0.23 -5.61
N ALA A 170 -0.51 1.30 -5.20
CA ALA A 170 -1.12 1.38 -3.87
C ALA A 170 -2.27 0.37 -3.71
N THR A 171 -3.05 0.15 -4.77
CA THR A 171 -4.10 -0.86 -4.82
C THR A 171 -3.50 -2.26 -4.63
N SER A 172 -2.41 -2.57 -5.33
CA SER A 172 -1.71 -3.85 -5.18
C SER A 172 -1.21 -4.07 -3.76
N MET A 173 -0.52 -3.08 -3.18
CA MET A 173 -0.02 -3.17 -1.80
C MET A 173 -1.15 -3.34 -0.78
N THR A 174 -2.27 -2.65 -0.99
CA THR A 174 -3.47 -2.77 -0.13
C THR A 174 -4.07 -4.17 -0.25
N LEU A 175 -4.19 -4.71 -1.46
CA LEU A 175 -4.72 -6.06 -1.68
C LEU A 175 -3.79 -7.15 -1.11
N VAL A 176 -2.46 -6.99 -1.18
CA VAL A 176 -1.53 -7.90 -0.48
C VAL A 176 -1.76 -7.85 1.03
N GLY A 177 -1.89 -6.64 1.60
CA GLY A 177 -2.20 -6.48 3.01
C GLY A 177 -3.55 -7.09 3.41
N LEU A 178 -4.58 -6.92 2.56
CA LEU A 178 -5.89 -7.53 2.77
C LEU A 178 -5.83 -9.06 2.72
N ALA A 179 -5.10 -9.62 1.74
CA ALA A 179 -4.90 -11.06 1.65
C ALA A 179 -4.19 -11.62 2.89
N ASN A 180 -3.15 -10.96 3.37
CA ASN A 180 -2.46 -11.34 4.59
C ASN A 180 -3.37 -11.25 5.82
N LEU A 181 -4.14 -10.19 5.96
CA LEU A 181 -5.12 -10.04 7.05
C LEU A 181 -6.12 -11.19 7.06
N LEU A 182 -6.73 -11.49 5.90
CA LEU A 182 -7.77 -12.53 5.78
C LEU A 182 -7.23 -13.93 6.02
N ASN A 183 -5.97 -14.18 5.68
CA ASN A 183 -5.34 -15.48 5.90
C ASN A 183 -4.79 -15.66 7.32
N ASN A 184 -4.24 -14.59 7.92
CA ASN A 184 -3.41 -14.71 9.11
C ASN A 184 -4.10 -14.22 10.40
N GLN A 185 -5.25 -13.52 10.30
CA GLN A 185 -5.87 -12.86 11.44
C GLN A 185 -7.39 -13.07 11.51
N THR A 186 -7.89 -13.36 12.69
CA THR A 186 -9.34 -13.38 12.92
C THR A 186 -9.86 -11.98 13.16
N GLN A 187 -10.78 -11.51 12.32
CA GLN A 187 -11.40 -10.20 12.39
C GLN A 187 -12.76 -10.21 11.67
N SER A 188 -13.57 -9.15 11.78
CA SER A 188 -14.94 -9.05 11.23
C SER A 188 -15.19 -7.77 10.44
N PHE A 189 -14.15 -7.02 10.10
CA PHE A 189 -14.29 -5.72 9.42
C PHE A 189 -14.34 -5.84 7.90
N VAL A 190 -13.69 -6.86 7.34
CA VAL A 190 -13.63 -7.16 5.91
C VAL A 190 -13.59 -8.68 5.69
N ASP A 191 -13.99 -9.12 4.52
CA ASP A 191 -14.04 -10.54 4.16
C ASP A 191 -13.51 -10.80 2.73
N SER A 192 -13.59 -12.05 2.27
CA SER A 192 -13.16 -12.44 0.93
C SER A 192 -13.99 -11.80 -0.19
N ARG A 193 -15.23 -11.36 0.08
CA ARG A 193 -16.05 -10.61 -0.90
C ARG A 193 -15.49 -9.22 -1.13
N ASP A 194 -14.95 -8.59 -0.10
CA ASP A 194 -14.27 -7.29 -0.22
C ASP A 194 -13.00 -7.43 -1.05
N PHE A 195 -12.22 -8.50 -0.79
CA PHE A 195 -11.04 -8.81 -1.59
C PHE A 195 -11.38 -8.98 -3.07
N ILE A 196 -12.34 -9.85 -3.41
CA ILE A 196 -12.70 -10.12 -4.81
C ILE A 196 -13.31 -8.89 -5.50
N THR A 197 -14.04 -8.06 -4.75
CA THR A 197 -14.60 -6.81 -5.24
C THR A 197 -13.49 -5.85 -5.66
N LEU A 198 -12.53 -5.57 -4.79
CA LEU A 198 -11.41 -4.67 -5.09
C LEU A 198 -10.47 -5.25 -6.15
N PHE A 199 -10.18 -6.56 -6.09
CA PHE A 199 -9.41 -7.24 -7.12
C PHE A 199 -10.05 -7.15 -8.50
N SER A 200 -11.38 -7.33 -8.59
CA SER A 200 -12.14 -7.20 -9.83
C SER A 200 -12.17 -5.76 -10.35
N ILE A 201 -12.28 -4.77 -9.46
CA ILE A 201 -12.18 -3.35 -9.81
C ILE A 201 -10.79 -3.06 -10.37
N TYR A 202 -9.74 -3.53 -9.69
CA TYR A 202 -8.37 -3.36 -10.14
C TYR A 202 -8.15 -3.96 -11.54
N ALA A 203 -8.55 -5.21 -11.76
CA ALA A 203 -8.41 -5.87 -13.06
C ALA A 203 -9.15 -5.10 -14.18
N ARG A 204 -10.35 -4.60 -13.91
CA ARG A 204 -11.16 -3.84 -14.89
C ARG A 204 -10.67 -2.42 -15.10
N SER A 205 -9.92 -1.84 -14.19
CA SER A 205 -9.35 -0.50 -14.33
C SER A 205 -8.13 -0.46 -15.26
N LEU A 206 -7.53 -1.62 -15.59
CA LEU A 206 -6.33 -1.72 -16.42
C LEU A 206 -6.65 -1.61 -17.93
N TYR A 207 -7.48 -0.65 -18.29
CA TYR A 207 -7.86 -0.36 -19.65
C TYR A 207 -7.89 1.14 -19.91
N LYS A 208 -7.69 1.50 -21.16
CA LYS A 208 -7.93 2.85 -21.68
C LYS A 208 -9.04 2.79 -22.72
N LYS A 209 -9.98 3.73 -22.61
CA LYS A 209 -11.06 3.90 -23.59
C LYS A 209 -10.65 4.93 -24.62
N ASP A 210 -10.74 4.62 -25.90
CA ASP A 210 -10.51 5.57 -26.98
C ASP A 210 -11.74 6.45 -27.26
N ALA A 211 -11.63 7.40 -28.19
CA ALA A 211 -12.71 8.30 -28.59
C ALA A 211 -13.93 7.57 -29.16
N ASN A 212 -13.78 6.35 -29.68
CA ASN A 212 -14.83 5.50 -30.23
C ASN A 212 -15.44 4.56 -29.17
N GLY A 213 -14.93 4.62 -27.94
CA GLY A 213 -15.37 3.76 -26.86
C GLY A 213 -14.73 2.37 -26.84
N ILE A 214 -13.71 2.11 -27.65
CA ILE A 214 -12.98 0.84 -27.69
C ILE A 214 -12.05 0.77 -26.48
N LEU A 215 -12.12 -0.33 -25.74
CA LEU A 215 -11.24 -0.62 -24.61
C LEU A 215 -9.95 -1.29 -25.12
N THR A 216 -8.82 -0.73 -24.74
CA THR A 216 -7.49 -1.30 -24.99
C THR A 216 -6.79 -1.55 -23.66
N PRO A 217 -6.14 -2.70 -23.43
CA PRO A 217 -5.34 -2.92 -22.24
C PRO A 217 -4.33 -1.78 -22.05
N TRP A 218 -4.29 -1.24 -20.85
CA TRP A 218 -3.47 -0.08 -20.54
C TRP A 218 -3.09 -0.05 -19.08
N ILE A 219 -1.83 0.21 -18.80
CA ILE A 219 -1.31 0.42 -17.45
C ILE A 219 -0.52 1.72 -17.46
N ASP A 220 -0.81 2.59 -16.49
CA ASP A 220 -0.13 3.87 -16.29
C ASP A 220 -0.01 4.16 -14.77
N GLU A 221 0.47 5.34 -14.39
CA GLU A 221 0.75 5.67 -12.99
C GLU A 221 -0.51 5.78 -12.14
N ASN A 222 -1.42 6.70 -12.48
CA ASN A 222 -2.62 6.97 -11.68
C ASN A 222 -3.85 7.23 -12.52
N LEU A 223 -5.00 6.96 -11.93
CA LEU A 223 -6.30 7.15 -12.59
C LEU A 223 -7.28 7.88 -11.67
N ASN A 224 -8.26 8.51 -12.33
CA ASN A 224 -9.39 9.09 -11.65
C ASN A 224 -10.25 7.95 -11.04
N PRO A 225 -10.40 7.90 -9.71
CA PRO A 225 -11.09 6.80 -9.03
C PRO A 225 -12.59 6.73 -9.33
N PHE A 226 -13.18 7.79 -9.92
CA PHE A 226 -14.61 7.89 -10.22
C PHE A 226 -14.92 7.65 -11.70
N THR A 227 -13.99 7.94 -12.61
CA THR A 227 -14.23 7.82 -14.06
C THR A 227 -13.36 6.78 -14.74
N GLY A 228 -12.26 6.35 -14.09
CA GLY A 228 -11.29 5.42 -14.68
C GLY A 228 -10.36 6.05 -15.71
N ASP A 229 -10.39 7.38 -15.89
CA ASP A 229 -9.48 8.06 -16.79
C ASP A 229 -8.06 8.12 -16.20
N TRP A 230 -7.05 7.86 -17.04
CA TRP A 230 -5.65 7.92 -16.63
C TRP A 230 -5.18 9.37 -16.55
N ILE A 231 -5.09 9.91 -15.34
CA ILE A 231 -4.82 11.34 -15.07
C ILE A 231 -3.45 11.76 -15.60
N SER A 232 -2.40 11.05 -15.24
CA SER A 232 -1.04 11.37 -15.70
C SER A 232 -0.95 11.35 -17.23
N ARG A 233 -1.58 10.39 -17.90
CA ARG A 233 -1.62 10.29 -19.35
C ARG A 233 -2.35 11.47 -19.99
N THR A 234 -3.52 11.82 -19.47
CA THR A 234 -4.32 12.95 -19.93
C THR A 234 -3.53 14.26 -19.78
N MET A 235 -2.90 14.48 -18.62
CA MET A 235 -2.09 15.68 -18.38
C MET A 235 -0.86 15.77 -19.31
N LEU A 236 -0.15 14.68 -19.52
CA LEU A 236 1.02 14.64 -20.42
C LEU A 236 0.61 14.92 -21.87
N SER A 237 -0.54 14.41 -22.33
CA SER A 237 -1.03 14.65 -23.70
C SER A 237 -1.44 16.10 -23.93
N THR A 238 -1.93 16.81 -22.90
CA THR A 238 -2.35 18.22 -23.00
C THR A 238 -1.17 19.20 -22.96
N ARG A 239 -0.02 18.80 -22.44
CA ARG A 239 1.16 19.67 -22.31
C ARG A 239 1.98 19.81 -23.59
N HIS A 240 1.50 19.35 -24.75
CA HIS A 240 2.21 19.37 -26.04
C HIS A 240 3.62 18.78 -26.05
N GLN A 241 4.01 18.12 -24.99
CA GLN A 241 5.19 17.25 -25.02
C GLN A 241 4.82 16.08 -25.92
N LYS A 242 5.72 15.66 -26.82
CA LYS A 242 5.59 14.36 -27.47
C LYS A 242 5.06 13.42 -26.40
N PRO A 243 4.04 12.60 -26.68
CA PRO A 243 3.56 11.64 -25.71
C PRO A 243 4.73 10.71 -25.42
N GLU A 244 5.64 11.18 -24.57
CA GLU A 244 6.61 10.32 -23.96
C GLU A 244 5.77 9.27 -23.28
N GLU A 245 6.04 8.03 -23.61
CA GLU A 245 5.33 6.90 -23.02
C GLU A 245 5.73 6.71 -21.55
N ARG A 246 6.13 7.84 -20.91
CA ARG A 246 6.46 7.88 -19.48
C ARG A 246 5.25 7.43 -18.66
N GLY A 247 5.46 6.46 -17.80
CA GLY A 247 4.42 5.84 -16.98
C GLY A 247 3.60 4.76 -17.69
N LYS A 248 3.58 4.72 -19.03
CA LYS A 248 2.98 3.63 -19.78
C LYS A 248 3.74 2.33 -19.54
N ASP A 249 3.00 1.25 -19.42
CA ASP A 249 3.55 -0.07 -19.11
C ASP A 249 4.30 -0.11 -17.76
N TYR A 250 3.92 0.80 -16.84
CA TYR A 250 4.45 0.87 -15.48
C TYR A 250 4.35 -0.51 -14.84
N ASN A 251 5.44 -0.96 -14.23
CA ASN A 251 5.55 -2.33 -13.75
C ASN A 251 4.62 -2.59 -12.56
N HIS A 252 3.51 -3.27 -12.81
CA HIS A 252 2.56 -3.73 -11.81
C HIS A 252 2.53 -5.26 -11.71
N SER A 253 3.68 -5.93 -11.82
CA SER A 253 3.82 -7.39 -11.74
C SER A 253 3.23 -7.98 -10.45
N LEU A 254 3.12 -7.21 -9.39
CA LEU A 254 2.45 -7.60 -8.15
C LEU A 254 0.99 -8.03 -8.35
N PHE A 255 0.34 -7.64 -9.47
CA PHE A 255 -0.96 -8.16 -9.85
C PHE A 255 -0.93 -9.69 -10.07
N CYS A 256 0.12 -10.22 -10.69
CA CYS A 256 0.29 -11.66 -10.88
C CYS A 256 0.46 -12.39 -9.54
N ASP A 257 1.18 -11.78 -8.61
CA ASP A 257 1.32 -12.33 -7.25
C ASP A 257 -0.02 -12.35 -6.52
N LEU A 258 -0.87 -11.33 -6.72
CA LEU A 258 -2.23 -11.31 -6.17
C LEU A 258 -3.12 -12.42 -6.75
N VAL A 259 -2.93 -12.79 -8.03
CA VAL A 259 -3.62 -13.96 -8.61
C VAL A 259 -3.15 -15.24 -7.92
N ILE A 260 -1.84 -15.42 -7.75
CA ILE A 260 -1.27 -16.65 -7.20
C ILE A 260 -1.53 -16.74 -5.70
N ASN A 261 -1.11 -15.73 -4.93
CA ASN A 261 -1.11 -15.77 -3.47
C ASN A 261 -2.46 -15.40 -2.84
N GLY A 262 -3.26 -14.60 -3.56
CA GLY A 262 -4.57 -14.12 -3.09
C GLY A 262 -5.71 -14.93 -3.69
N LEU A 263 -5.94 -14.81 -4.99
CA LEU A 263 -7.09 -15.41 -5.66
C LEU A 263 -7.03 -16.93 -5.62
N ILE A 264 -5.92 -17.54 -6.09
CA ILE A 264 -5.68 -18.98 -6.06
C ILE A 264 -5.31 -19.45 -4.65
N GLY A 265 -4.64 -18.57 -3.89
CA GLY A 265 -4.28 -18.81 -2.51
C GLY A 265 -3.09 -19.74 -2.30
N ILE A 266 -2.23 -19.91 -3.30
CA ILE A 266 -0.98 -20.65 -3.17
C ILE A 266 0.03 -19.75 -2.48
N ARG A 267 0.39 -20.08 -1.25
CA ARG A 267 1.30 -19.26 -0.42
C ARG A 267 2.58 -20.01 -0.11
N PRO A 268 3.75 -19.34 -0.19
CA PRO A 268 5.00 -19.97 0.20
C PRO A 268 4.98 -20.30 1.70
N SER A 269 5.39 -21.52 2.04
CA SER A 269 5.57 -22.01 3.39
C SER A 269 7.03 -22.43 3.60
N GLU A 270 7.50 -22.39 4.86
CA GLU A 270 8.78 -23.00 5.26
C GLU A 270 8.63 -24.51 5.53
N GLU A 271 7.39 -25.00 5.57
CA GLU A 271 7.05 -26.42 5.76
C GLU A 271 7.12 -27.18 4.42
N GLU A 272 7.16 -28.52 4.49
CA GLU A 272 7.13 -29.36 3.29
C GLU A 272 5.74 -29.41 2.62
N GLU A 273 4.72 -28.91 3.31
CA GLU A 273 3.33 -28.88 2.85
C GLU A 273 3.02 -27.55 2.16
N LEU A 274 2.21 -27.62 1.10
CA LEU A 274 1.76 -26.45 0.36
C LEU A 274 0.46 -25.94 0.96
N ASP A 275 0.49 -24.71 1.47
CA ASP A 275 -0.72 -24.02 1.91
C ASP A 275 -1.51 -23.49 0.70
N VAL A 276 -2.78 -23.90 0.60
CA VAL A 276 -3.69 -23.39 -0.44
C VAL A 276 -4.96 -22.88 0.24
N ASN A 277 -5.14 -21.54 0.23
CA ASN A 277 -6.31 -20.90 0.81
C ASN A 277 -6.86 -19.81 -0.13
N PRO A 278 -7.71 -20.16 -1.13
CA PRO A 278 -8.27 -19.22 -2.08
C PRO A 278 -9.15 -18.16 -1.40
N LEU A 279 -8.95 -16.88 -1.72
CA LEU A 279 -9.81 -15.79 -1.29
C LEU A 279 -10.99 -15.56 -2.25
N ILE A 280 -11.57 -16.65 -2.75
CA ILE A 280 -12.76 -16.64 -3.60
C ILE A 280 -13.95 -17.02 -2.73
N PRO A 281 -14.96 -16.14 -2.56
CA PRO A 281 -16.13 -16.46 -1.76
C PRO A 281 -16.91 -17.63 -2.35
N GLU A 282 -17.56 -18.42 -1.46
CA GLU A 282 -18.48 -19.46 -1.87
C GLU A 282 -19.57 -18.88 -2.80
N GLY A 283 -19.87 -19.58 -3.89
CA GLY A 283 -20.82 -19.17 -4.92
C GLY A 283 -20.24 -18.30 -6.06
N TYR A 284 -18.96 -17.93 -6.01
CA TYR A 284 -18.28 -17.23 -7.11
C TYR A 284 -17.57 -18.21 -8.08
N TRP A 285 -17.52 -19.46 -7.75
CA TRP A 285 -16.88 -20.51 -8.57
C TRP A 285 -17.67 -21.81 -8.45
N ASP A 286 -17.91 -22.46 -9.60
CA ASP A 286 -18.54 -23.77 -9.65
C ASP A 286 -17.48 -24.88 -9.61
N TYR A 287 -16.29 -24.61 -10.17
CA TYR A 287 -15.18 -25.56 -10.22
C TYR A 287 -13.85 -24.81 -10.13
N PHE A 288 -13.02 -25.21 -9.17
CA PHE A 288 -11.63 -24.81 -9.08
C PHE A 288 -10.77 -26.08 -9.16
N CYS A 289 -10.24 -26.36 -10.35
CA CYS A 289 -9.39 -27.54 -10.62
C CYS A 289 -7.97 -27.11 -10.89
#